data_cf9888a1670bafcc592926b16b255467
#
_entry.id   cf9888a1670bafcc592926b16b255467
#
_cell.length_a   1.000
_cell.length_b   1.000
_cell.length_c   1.000
_cell.angle_alpha   90.00
_cell.angle_beta   90.00
_cell.angle_gamma   90.00
#
_symmetry.space_group_name_H-M   'P 1'
#
loop_
_entity.id
_entity.type
_entity.pdbx_description
1 polymer ?
#
loop_
_entity_poly.entity_id
_entity_poly.type
_entity_poly.pdbx_seq_one_letter_code
_entity_poly.pdbx_strand_id
1 'polypeptide(L)'
;MPQSAQAREIVGFAGNYSSGTIVVKTNERALYYVLGNGKALRYPVGVGRASKQWTGTAMINGMQLRPAWSPPAEVKRDKPSLPNVIPGGSPSNPMGAAAMTLSGGEYAIHGTNQPSSIGGFVSYGCIRMFNADVLDLYSRVGWGTTVVVTR
;
A
#
# COMPACT_ATOMS: atom_id res chain seq x y z
N MET A 1 -20.99 5.54 -10.80
CA MET A 1 -20.25 4.31 -11.05
C MET A 1 -19.19 4.11 -9.96
N PRO A 2 -19.29 3.07 -9.18
CA PRO A 2 -18.29 2.86 -8.12
C PRO A 2 -16.94 2.50 -8.73
N GLN A 3 -15.94 3.32 -8.47
CA GLN A 3 -14.60 3.10 -9.00
C GLN A 3 -13.95 1.86 -8.40
N SER A 4 -14.20 1.60 -7.11
CA SER A 4 -13.60 0.47 -6.42
C SER A 4 -14.05 -0.88 -6.98
N ALA A 5 -15.25 -0.96 -7.58
CA ALA A 5 -15.75 -2.21 -8.17
C ALA A 5 -14.89 -2.67 -9.35
N GLN A 6 -14.19 -1.75 -10.01
CA GLN A 6 -13.32 -2.04 -11.15
C GLN A 6 -11.85 -2.02 -10.77
N ALA A 7 -11.54 -1.77 -9.49
CA ALA A 7 -10.19 -1.50 -9.06
C ALA A 7 -9.32 -2.75 -9.08
N ARG A 8 -9.86 -3.89 -8.62
CA ARG A 8 -9.07 -5.12 -8.56
C ARG A 8 -9.60 -6.15 -9.52
N GLU A 9 -8.69 -6.92 -10.11
CA GLU A 9 -9.05 -7.92 -11.10
C GLU A 9 -8.01 -9.03 -11.12
N ILE A 10 -8.42 -10.21 -11.55
CA ILE A 10 -7.49 -11.33 -11.77
C ILE A 10 -6.90 -11.16 -13.16
N VAL A 11 -5.57 -11.17 -13.23
CA VAL A 11 -4.84 -10.99 -14.48
C VAL A 11 -3.79 -12.08 -14.66
N GLY A 12 -3.32 -12.28 -15.88
CA GLY A 12 -2.13 -13.06 -16.15
C GLY A 12 -0.91 -12.35 -15.55
N PHE A 13 0.00 -13.12 -14.97
CA PHE A 13 1.18 -12.56 -14.32
C PHE A 13 2.37 -13.48 -14.51
N ALA A 14 3.34 -13.02 -15.29
CA ALA A 14 4.57 -13.76 -15.53
C ALA A 14 5.61 -13.38 -14.48
N GLY A 15 6.47 -14.34 -14.11
CA GLY A 15 7.55 -14.13 -13.18
C GLY A 15 7.72 -15.32 -12.24
N ASN A 16 8.87 -15.37 -11.58
CA ASN A 16 9.23 -16.47 -10.69
C ASN A 16 8.95 -16.10 -9.25
N TYR A 17 7.71 -15.69 -8.98
CA TYR A 17 7.30 -15.35 -7.62
C TYR A 17 6.43 -16.47 -7.05
N SER A 18 6.69 -16.82 -5.80
CA SER A 18 5.87 -17.80 -5.09
C SER A 18 4.46 -17.26 -4.88
N SER A 19 3.49 -18.16 -4.91
CA SER A 19 2.12 -17.83 -4.53
C SER A 19 2.10 -17.16 -3.14
N GLY A 20 1.34 -16.10 -3.00
CA GLY A 20 1.27 -15.33 -1.76
C GLY A 20 2.25 -14.16 -1.68
N THR A 21 3.13 -14.00 -2.66
CA THR A 21 4.02 -12.83 -2.73
C THR A 21 3.25 -11.60 -3.20
N ILE A 22 3.56 -10.45 -2.61
CA ILE A 22 3.10 -9.16 -3.12
C ILE A 22 4.20 -8.58 -4.01
N VAL A 23 3.83 -8.13 -5.20
CA VAL A 23 4.76 -7.45 -6.12
C VAL A 23 4.18 -6.08 -6.45
N VAL A 24 4.92 -5.01 -6.13
CA VAL A 24 4.52 -3.65 -6.49
C VAL A 24 5.32 -3.23 -7.70
N LYS A 25 4.63 -2.84 -8.76
CA LYS A 25 5.25 -2.25 -9.96
C LYS A 25 4.98 -0.76 -9.95
N THR A 26 5.97 -0.01 -9.52
CA THR A 26 5.84 1.42 -9.25
C THR A 26 5.39 2.20 -10.48
N ASN A 27 6.01 1.94 -11.64
CA ASN A 27 5.67 2.68 -12.86
C ASN A 27 4.27 2.37 -13.38
N GLU A 28 3.71 1.22 -13.02
CA GLU A 28 2.33 0.89 -13.34
C GLU A 28 1.34 1.41 -12.31
N ARG A 29 1.79 1.86 -11.14
CA ARG A 29 0.96 2.16 -9.97
C ARG A 29 0.01 1.01 -9.69
N ALA A 30 0.59 -0.20 -9.66
CA ALA A 30 -0.16 -1.44 -9.45
C ALA A 30 0.54 -2.33 -8.45
N LEU A 31 -0.26 -3.01 -7.64
CA LEU A 31 0.18 -4.03 -6.70
C LEU A 31 -0.43 -5.35 -7.14
N TYR A 32 0.38 -6.39 -7.20
CA TYR A 32 -0.03 -7.73 -7.61
C TYR A 32 0.11 -8.68 -6.42
N TYR A 33 -0.97 -9.35 -6.10
CA TYR A 33 -0.92 -10.48 -5.15
C TYR A 33 -0.88 -11.77 -5.96
N VAL A 34 0.24 -12.47 -5.88
CA VAL A 34 0.51 -13.64 -6.73
C VAL A 34 -0.36 -14.81 -6.27
N LEU A 35 -1.18 -15.33 -7.18
CA LEU A 35 -2.09 -16.45 -6.90
C LEU A 35 -1.47 -17.80 -7.24
N GLY A 36 -0.49 -17.82 -8.14
CA GLY A 36 0.04 -19.04 -8.72
C GLY A 36 -0.61 -19.33 -10.07
N ASN A 37 -0.11 -20.36 -10.76
CA ASN A 37 -0.60 -20.76 -12.10
C ASN A 37 -0.57 -19.60 -13.12
N GLY A 38 0.41 -18.72 -13.00
CA GLY A 38 0.56 -17.59 -13.92
C GLY A 38 -0.47 -16.49 -13.74
N LYS A 39 -1.08 -16.38 -12.57
CA LYS A 39 -2.14 -15.38 -12.29
C LYS A 39 -1.85 -14.60 -11.03
N ALA A 40 -2.39 -13.39 -10.97
CA ALA A 40 -2.32 -12.52 -9.80
C ALA A 40 -3.60 -11.68 -9.69
N LEU A 41 -3.91 -11.24 -8.49
CA LEU A 41 -4.86 -10.16 -8.26
C LEU A 41 -4.13 -8.85 -8.43
N ARG A 42 -4.63 -8.00 -9.31
CA ARG A 42 -4.08 -6.68 -9.56
C ARG A 42 -4.92 -5.63 -8.86
N TYR A 43 -4.26 -4.79 -8.08
CA TYR A 43 -4.88 -3.66 -7.40
C TYR A 43 -4.24 -2.36 -7.90
N PRO A 44 -5.03 -1.34 -8.24
CA PRO A 44 -4.46 -0.01 -8.48
C PRO A 44 -4.00 0.59 -7.17
N VAL A 45 -2.87 1.29 -7.18
CA VAL A 45 -2.30 1.88 -5.97
C VAL A 45 -1.77 3.27 -6.25
N GLY A 46 -1.56 4.04 -5.17
CA GLY A 46 -0.75 5.24 -5.21
C GLY A 46 0.64 4.89 -4.68
N VAL A 47 1.65 5.47 -5.27
CA VAL A 47 3.05 5.17 -4.96
C VAL A 47 3.84 6.43 -4.64
N GLY A 48 5.10 6.28 -4.31
CA GLY A 48 5.98 7.39 -3.99
C GLY A 48 6.12 8.38 -5.13
N ARG A 49 6.18 9.67 -4.80
CA ARG A 49 6.58 10.70 -5.76
C ARG A 49 8.00 10.41 -6.23
N ALA A 50 8.39 10.98 -7.38
CA ALA A 50 9.63 10.61 -8.05
C ALA A 50 10.87 10.59 -7.15
N SER A 51 10.99 11.56 -6.24
CA SER A 51 12.14 11.65 -5.34
C SER A 51 12.04 10.72 -4.12
N LYS A 52 10.93 10.00 -3.95
CA LYS A 52 10.65 9.16 -2.77
C LYS A 52 10.38 7.72 -3.11
N GLN A 53 10.65 7.30 -4.34
CA GLN A 53 10.48 5.90 -4.75
C GLN A 53 11.64 5.06 -4.24
N TRP A 54 11.34 3.79 -4.00
CA TRP A 54 12.33 2.81 -3.56
C TRP A 54 12.05 1.48 -4.24
N THR A 55 13.06 0.64 -4.26
CA THR A 55 12.96 -0.73 -4.75
C THR A 55 13.62 -1.66 -3.76
N GLY A 56 13.19 -2.90 -3.74
CA GLY A 56 13.77 -3.90 -2.87
C GLY A 56 12.76 -4.93 -2.44
N THR A 57 13.18 -5.78 -1.51
CA THR A 57 12.35 -6.83 -0.93
C THR A 57 12.20 -6.57 0.57
N ALA A 58 10.98 -6.68 1.04
CA ALA A 58 10.65 -6.54 2.45
C ALA A 58 9.67 -7.63 2.85
N MET A 59 9.34 -7.67 4.13
CA MET A 59 8.29 -8.54 4.65
C MET A 59 7.31 -7.73 5.47
N ILE A 60 6.06 -8.17 5.50
CA ILE A 60 5.06 -7.60 6.40
C ILE A 60 5.48 -7.95 7.83
N ASN A 61 5.69 -6.94 8.66
CA ASN A 61 6.06 -7.10 10.07
C ASN A 61 5.07 -6.46 11.04
N GLY A 62 3.91 -6.04 10.56
CA GLY A 62 2.85 -5.52 11.39
C GLY A 62 1.58 -5.38 10.59
N MET A 63 0.43 -5.63 11.22
CA MET A 63 -0.89 -5.54 10.60
C MET A 63 -1.84 -4.90 11.59
N GLN A 64 -2.56 -3.86 11.16
CA GLN A 64 -3.45 -3.11 12.03
C GLN A 64 -4.67 -2.62 11.28
N LEU A 65 -5.85 -2.85 11.85
CA LEU A 65 -7.09 -2.26 11.36
C LEU A 65 -7.25 -0.88 11.97
N ARG A 66 -7.66 0.10 11.17
CA ARG A 66 -7.86 1.49 11.58
C ARG A 66 -6.70 2.01 12.43
N PRO A 67 -5.47 2.01 11.89
CA PRO A 67 -4.32 2.40 12.68
C PRO A 67 -4.35 3.89 13.00
N ALA A 68 -3.92 4.25 14.21
CA ALA A 68 -3.54 5.63 14.48
C ALA A 68 -2.31 5.98 13.63
N TRP A 69 -2.15 7.25 13.32
CA TRP A 69 -1.04 7.68 12.48
C TRP A 69 -0.24 8.78 13.18
N SER A 70 1.06 8.56 13.27
CA SER A 70 2.01 9.58 13.69
C SER A 70 2.81 9.99 12.46
N PRO A 71 2.73 11.26 12.04
CA PRO A 71 3.50 11.70 10.87
C PRO A 71 4.98 11.41 11.05
N PRO A 72 5.64 10.75 10.08
CA PRO A 72 7.10 10.63 10.11
C PRO A 72 7.78 11.99 10.14
N ALA A 73 9.02 12.04 10.64
CA ALA A 73 9.75 13.29 10.79
C ALA A 73 9.80 14.11 9.50
N GLU A 74 9.98 13.45 8.35
CA GLU A 74 10.02 14.12 7.06
C GLU A 74 8.68 14.80 6.71
N VAL A 75 7.59 14.09 6.95
CA VAL A 75 6.25 14.64 6.70
C VAL A 75 5.95 15.79 7.64
N LYS A 76 6.31 15.64 8.92
CA LYS A 76 6.11 16.69 9.93
C LYS A 76 6.93 17.93 9.60
N ARG A 77 8.11 17.75 9.06
CA ARG A 77 8.98 18.86 8.62
C ARG A 77 8.34 19.63 7.48
N ASP A 78 7.72 18.92 6.51
CA ASP A 78 7.05 19.56 5.37
C ASP A 78 5.70 20.18 5.76
N LYS A 79 5.06 19.60 6.77
CA LYS A 79 3.73 20.02 7.24
C LYS A 79 3.72 20.13 8.76
N PRO A 80 4.37 21.17 9.31
CA PRO A 80 4.56 21.28 10.75
C PRO A 80 3.29 21.47 11.57
N SER A 81 2.20 21.88 10.93
CA SER A 81 0.90 22.05 11.61
C SER A 81 0.16 20.72 11.86
N LEU A 82 0.63 19.60 11.31
CA LEU A 82 0.00 18.32 11.56
C LEU A 82 0.11 17.95 13.04
N PRO A 83 -0.95 17.33 13.62
CA PRO A 83 -0.88 16.79 14.97
C PRO A 83 0.18 15.71 15.08
N ASN A 84 0.68 15.48 16.30
CA ASN A 84 1.64 14.40 16.54
C ASN A 84 1.03 13.02 16.34
N VAL A 85 -0.27 12.87 16.60
CA VAL A 85 -1.00 11.61 16.40
C VAL A 85 -2.40 11.94 15.89
N ILE A 86 -2.83 11.20 14.86
CA ILE A 86 -4.21 11.24 14.38
C ILE A 86 -4.85 9.89 14.69
N PRO A 87 -6.00 9.87 15.42
CA PRO A 87 -6.62 8.60 15.80
C PRO A 87 -7.05 7.77 14.59
N GLY A 88 -7.06 6.45 14.77
CA GLY A 88 -7.60 5.53 13.78
C GLY A 88 -9.08 5.79 13.53
N GLY A 89 -9.50 5.70 12.27
CA GLY A 89 -10.88 5.97 11.89
C GLY A 89 -11.24 7.43 11.68
N SER A 90 -10.33 8.36 12.02
CA SER A 90 -10.56 9.78 11.76
C SER A 90 -10.55 10.06 10.25
N PRO A 91 -11.48 10.92 9.76
CA PRO A 91 -11.46 11.33 8.35
C PRO A 91 -10.16 12.02 7.91
N SER A 92 -9.40 12.56 8.86
CA SER A 92 -8.12 13.21 8.57
C SER A 92 -6.94 12.23 8.61
N ASN A 93 -7.18 10.96 8.93
CA ASN A 93 -6.11 9.97 9.02
C ASN A 93 -5.81 9.39 7.63
N PRO A 94 -4.59 9.61 7.10
CA PRO A 94 -4.25 9.16 5.76
C PRO A 94 -4.04 7.65 5.64
N MET A 95 -3.99 6.90 6.74
CA MET A 95 -3.77 5.45 6.71
C MET A 95 -5.04 4.68 6.32
N GLY A 96 -6.20 5.29 6.46
CA GLY A 96 -7.45 4.66 6.07
C GLY A 96 -7.83 3.44 6.89
N ALA A 97 -8.38 2.42 6.21
CA ALA A 97 -9.02 1.29 6.86
C ALA A 97 -8.06 0.28 7.49
N ALA A 98 -6.83 0.19 7.00
CA ALA A 98 -5.86 -0.79 7.49
C ALA A 98 -4.46 -0.40 7.06
N ALA A 99 -3.46 -0.91 7.76
CA ALA A 99 -2.07 -0.78 7.38
C ALA A 99 -1.31 -2.07 7.64
N MET A 100 -0.37 -2.35 6.75
CA MET A 100 0.60 -3.43 6.87
C MET A 100 1.97 -2.81 6.78
N THR A 101 2.70 -2.80 7.89
CA THR A 101 4.04 -2.22 7.93
C THR A 101 5.05 -3.17 7.33
N LEU A 102 6.10 -2.61 6.73
CA LEU A 102 7.13 -3.36 6.03
C LEU A 102 8.45 -3.29 6.77
N SER A 103 9.18 -4.39 6.74
CA SER A 103 10.53 -4.45 7.34
C SER A 103 11.50 -3.55 6.57
N GLY A 104 12.55 -3.12 7.24
CA GLY A 104 13.66 -2.43 6.61
C GLY A 104 13.47 -0.93 6.36
N GLY A 105 12.39 -0.32 6.87
CA GLY A 105 12.17 1.10 6.70
C GLY A 105 10.88 1.57 7.34
N GLU A 106 10.50 2.79 7.02
CA GLU A 106 9.28 3.39 7.54
C GLU A 106 8.11 3.27 6.54
N TYR A 107 8.12 2.24 5.70
CA TYR A 107 7.12 2.08 4.67
C TYR A 107 6.01 1.15 5.10
N ALA A 108 4.83 1.37 4.52
CA ALA A 108 3.66 0.56 4.75
C ALA A 108 2.81 0.48 3.49
N ILE A 109 2.00 -0.57 3.43
CA ILE A 109 0.88 -0.68 2.49
C ILE A 109 -0.35 -0.34 3.31
N HIS A 110 -1.13 0.64 2.88
CA HIS A 110 -2.25 1.11 3.70
C HIS A 110 -3.40 1.63 2.86
N GLY A 111 -4.53 1.87 3.50
CA GLY A 111 -5.68 2.51 2.87
C GLY A 111 -5.45 4.00 2.67
N THR A 112 -6.52 4.76 2.53
CA THR A 112 -6.40 6.18 2.27
C THR A 112 -7.63 6.95 2.73
N ASN A 113 -7.46 8.23 3.04
CA ASN A 113 -8.56 9.18 3.19
C ASN A 113 -8.73 10.04 1.93
N GLN A 114 -7.95 9.76 0.88
CA GLN A 114 -7.99 10.51 -0.37
C GLN A 114 -8.04 9.52 -1.55
N PRO A 115 -9.22 8.95 -1.85
CA PRO A 115 -9.33 7.94 -2.92
C PRO A 115 -8.84 8.43 -4.28
N SER A 116 -8.94 9.73 -4.56
CA SER A 116 -8.48 10.30 -5.82
C SER A 116 -6.96 10.22 -6.01
N SER A 117 -6.20 9.92 -4.95
CA SER A 117 -4.75 9.78 -5.04
C SER A 117 -4.30 8.42 -5.60
N ILE A 118 -5.22 7.45 -5.68
CA ILE A 118 -4.90 6.13 -6.20
C ILE A 118 -4.66 6.24 -7.71
N GLY A 119 -3.57 5.65 -8.17
CA GLY A 119 -3.10 5.76 -9.55
C GLY A 119 -2.07 6.84 -9.75
N GLY A 120 -1.67 7.55 -8.69
CA GLY A 120 -0.73 8.65 -8.76
C GLY A 120 0.62 8.37 -8.10
N PHE A 121 1.53 9.29 -8.30
CA PHE A 121 2.86 9.33 -7.66
C PHE A 121 2.81 10.38 -6.55
N VAL A 122 2.33 9.99 -5.38
CA VAL A 122 1.82 10.96 -4.39
C VAL A 122 2.41 10.83 -2.99
N SER A 123 2.99 9.69 -2.63
CA SER A 123 3.40 9.42 -1.26
C SER A 123 4.88 9.71 -1.01
N TYR A 124 5.32 9.49 0.23
CA TYR A 124 6.72 9.54 0.62
C TYR A 124 7.39 8.15 0.55
N GLY A 125 6.77 7.21 -0.17
CA GLY A 125 7.29 5.86 -0.36
C GLY A 125 6.29 4.77 0.03
N CYS A 126 5.29 5.06 0.84
CA CYS A 126 4.24 4.13 1.17
C CYS A 126 3.37 3.81 -0.04
N ILE A 127 2.72 2.67 0.00
CA ILE A 127 1.82 2.20 -1.05
C ILE A 127 0.39 2.41 -0.58
N ARG A 128 -0.35 3.26 -1.28
CA ARG A 128 -1.75 3.56 -0.94
C ARG A 128 -2.70 2.72 -1.75
N MET A 129 -3.72 2.22 -1.10
CA MET A 129 -4.78 1.43 -1.74
C MET A 129 -6.14 2.04 -1.43
N PHE A 130 -7.12 1.78 -2.28
CA PHE A 130 -8.51 2.00 -1.87
C PHE A 130 -8.78 1.21 -0.59
N ASN A 131 -9.62 1.75 0.28
CA ASN A 131 -9.91 1.08 1.56
C ASN A 131 -10.51 -0.32 1.36
N ALA A 132 -11.40 -0.48 0.40
CA ALA A 132 -11.94 -1.81 0.09
C ALA A 132 -10.86 -2.78 -0.36
N ASP A 133 -9.88 -2.29 -1.11
CA ASP A 133 -8.78 -3.13 -1.62
C ASP A 133 -7.79 -3.51 -0.52
N VAL A 134 -7.42 -2.57 0.35
CA VAL A 134 -6.50 -2.91 1.44
C VAL A 134 -7.12 -3.91 2.41
N LEU A 135 -8.44 -3.80 2.65
CA LEU A 135 -9.13 -4.79 3.47
C LEU A 135 -9.16 -6.16 2.81
N ASP A 136 -9.37 -6.22 1.50
CA ASP A 136 -9.31 -7.49 0.76
C ASP A 136 -7.91 -8.10 0.83
N LEU A 137 -6.88 -7.31 0.57
CA LEU A 137 -5.50 -7.79 0.65
C LEU A 137 -5.14 -8.23 2.07
N TYR A 138 -5.55 -7.45 3.07
CA TYR A 138 -5.31 -7.76 4.48
C TYR A 138 -5.82 -9.15 4.85
N SER A 139 -6.95 -9.57 4.29
CA SER A 139 -7.52 -10.88 4.56
C SER A 139 -6.75 -12.04 3.91
N ARG A 140 -5.87 -11.74 2.97
CA ARG A 140 -5.14 -12.75 2.19
C ARG A 140 -3.70 -12.95 2.65
N VAL A 141 -3.15 -12.01 3.38
CA VAL A 141 -1.72 -11.98 3.75
C VAL A 141 -1.55 -12.10 5.25
N GLY A 142 -0.31 -12.19 5.69
CA GLY A 142 0.02 -12.25 7.11
C GLY A 142 1.41 -11.73 7.40
N TRP A 143 1.80 -11.80 8.65
CA TRP A 143 3.17 -11.47 9.06
C TRP A 143 4.13 -12.40 8.31
N GLY A 144 5.20 -11.84 7.77
CA GLY A 144 6.18 -12.58 7.02
C GLY A 144 5.88 -12.68 5.52
N THR A 145 4.73 -12.20 5.05
CA THR A 145 4.45 -12.14 3.61
C THR A 145 5.53 -11.31 2.91
N THR A 146 6.12 -11.88 1.86
CA THR A 146 7.15 -11.19 1.08
C THR A 146 6.54 -10.11 0.20
N VAL A 147 7.18 -8.94 0.20
CA VAL A 147 6.79 -7.80 -0.62
C VAL A 147 7.99 -7.39 -1.47
N VAL A 148 7.83 -7.45 -2.78
CA VAL A 148 8.87 -7.05 -3.73
C VAL A 148 8.42 -5.77 -4.41
N VAL A 149 9.21 -4.71 -4.29
CA VAL A 149 8.91 -3.43 -4.92
C VAL A 149 9.88 -3.21 -6.07
N THR A 150 9.34 -3.03 -7.26
CA THR A 150 10.11 -2.81 -8.48
C THR A 150 9.72 -1.47 -9.10
N ARG A 151 10.47 -1.03 -10.12
CA ARG A 151 10.10 0.16 -10.89
C ARG A 151 8.90 -0.14 -11.86
#